data_394c204692aa46f49fb64e89356fd38b
#
_entry.id   394c204692aa46f49fb64e89356fd38b
#
_cell.length_a   1.000
_cell.length_b   1.000
_cell.length_c   1.000
_cell.angle_alpha   90.00
_cell.angle_beta   90.00
_cell.angle_gamma   90.00
#
_symmetry.space_group_name_H-M   'P 1'
#
loop_
_entity.id
_entity.type
_entity.pdbx_description
1 polymer ?
#
loop_
_entity_poly.entity_id
_entity_poly.type
_entity_poly.pdbx_seq_one_letter_code
_entity_poly.pdbx_strand_id
1 'polypeptide(L)'
;VTEVRSYAAVTAAYWAFTLTDGALRMLVLLHFHRLGFSPIDLAFLFLLYEVMGIVTNLVGGWVGARYGLRLTLFTGLAVQIVALGLLSLNDPAWTLGLSVAYVMACQALSGVAKDLTKMSSKAAVKGVAAEGTLFKWVALLTGSKNALKGVGFFLGGLLLSTIGFVGALWSMAGMLAVVLVLALGTLRGDLGKAKAKVRGADLFSKTREINWLSAARVFLFASRDVWFVVGVPIFLSSRMGWDFHQVGGFMAVWVIGYGMVQAMVPRMLRGTVDAASGAKAARLWGGLLMLLPAGLAVGMQMAPSAELLIGGLLVFGVVFAVNSAVHSYLIVAYSDADKVALNVGFYYMANAVGRLGGTLLSGVVYQLAGLTATLWVSAALVALAFVFTLPLGARARTA
;
A
#
# COMPACT_ATOMS: atom_id res chain seq x y z
N VAL A 1 13.66 1.21 -29.64
CA VAL A 1 12.67 2.31 -29.62
C VAL A 1 11.28 1.78 -29.26
N THR A 2 10.87 0.62 -29.77
CA THR A 2 9.53 0.01 -29.52
C THR A 2 9.35 -0.41 -28.06
N GLU A 3 10.37 -0.98 -27.43
CA GLU A 3 10.34 -1.44 -26.04
C GLU A 3 10.22 -0.27 -25.04
N VAL A 4 10.95 0.83 -25.26
CA VAL A 4 10.89 2.04 -24.41
C VAL A 4 9.51 2.69 -24.49
N ARG A 5 8.90 2.73 -25.68
CA ARG A 5 7.51 3.25 -25.85
C ARG A 5 6.50 2.38 -25.12
N SER A 6 6.62 1.06 -25.23
CA SER A 6 5.75 0.12 -24.52
C SER A 6 5.90 0.26 -23.00
N TYR A 7 7.14 0.38 -22.51
CA TYR A 7 7.38 0.63 -21.09
C TYR A 7 6.76 1.95 -20.62
N ALA A 8 6.93 3.04 -21.37
CA ALA A 8 6.37 4.34 -21.03
C ALA A 8 4.83 4.29 -20.97
N ALA A 9 4.19 3.62 -21.92
CA ALA A 9 2.74 3.46 -21.96
C ALA A 9 2.23 2.62 -20.78
N VAL A 10 2.88 1.50 -20.44
CA VAL A 10 2.52 0.68 -19.28
C VAL A 10 2.73 1.45 -17.97
N THR A 11 3.82 2.21 -17.88
CA THR A 11 4.12 3.03 -16.68
C THR A 11 3.10 4.15 -16.52
N ALA A 12 2.75 4.85 -17.59
CA ALA A 12 1.74 5.91 -17.58
C ALA A 12 0.36 5.36 -17.17
N ALA A 13 -0.03 4.20 -17.70
CA ALA A 13 -1.27 3.52 -17.33
C ALA A 13 -1.27 3.13 -15.84
N TYR A 14 -0.15 2.62 -15.33
CA TYR A 14 0.02 2.30 -13.92
C TYR A 14 -0.01 3.55 -13.02
N TRP A 15 0.55 4.65 -13.47
CA TRP A 15 0.49 5.93 -12.76
C TRP A 15 -0.93 6.47 -12.66
N ALA A 16 -1.66 6.48 -13.76
CA ALA A 16 -3.07 6.88 -13.78
C ALA A 16 -3.91 6.00 -12.86
N PHE A 17 -3.70 4.68 -12.92
CA PHE A 17 -4.34 3.74 -11.99
C PHE A 17 -4.01 4.07 -10.53
N THR A 18 -2.75 4.28 -10.20
CA THR A 18 -2.29 4.55 -8.82
C THR A 18 -2.87 5.85 -8.27
N LEU A 19 -3.02 6.85 -9.13
CA LEU A 19 -3.65 8.12 -8.79
C LEU A 19 -5.12 7.91 -8.40
N THR A 20 -5.90 7.17 -9.21
CA THR A 20 -7.30 6.86 -8.92
C THR A 20 -7.46 5.94 -7.72
N ASP A 21 -6.56 4.99 -7.49
CA ASP A 21 -6.57 4.11 -6.31
C ASP A 21 -6.40 4.92 -5.01
N GLY A 22 -5.50 5.90 -5.02
CA GLY A 22 -5.34 6.83 -3.90
C GLY A 22 -6.57 7.71 -3.70
N ALA A 23 -7.06 8.32 -4.77
CA ALA A 23 -8.23 9.20 -4.73
C ALA A 23 -9.48 8.46 -4.24
N LEU A 24 -9.73 7.26 -4.74
CA LEU A 24 -10.86 6.41 -4.34
C LEU A 24 -10.84 6.11 -2.84
N ARG A 25 -9.67 5.86 -2.26
CA ARG A 25 -9.56 5.56 -0.82
C ARG A 25 -10.02 6.73 0.04
N MET A 26 -9.59 7.95 -0.25
CA MET A 26 -10.04 9.15 0.48
C MET A 26 -11.49 9.50 0.18
N LEU A 27 -11.89 9.39 -1.08
CA LEU A 27 -13.26 9.64 -1.52
C LEU A 27 -14.26 8.75 -0.75
N VAL A 28 -14.03 7.44 -0.70
CA VAL A 28 -14.89 6.48 0.02
C VAL A 28 -14.89 6.78 1.51
N LEU A 29 -13.72 6.92 2.13
CA LEU A 29 -13.60 7.17 3.56
C LEU A 29 -14.38 8.43 3.99
N LEU A 30 -14.11 9.56 3.34
CA LEU A 30 -14.66 10.85 3.72
C LEU A 30 -16.16 10.96 3.36
N HIS A 31 -16.59 10.40 2.23
CA HIS A 31 -17.99 10.39 1.83
C HIS A 31 -18.87 9.59 2.81
N PHE A 32 -18.51 8.35 3.11
CA PHE A 32 -19.29 7.51 4.01
C PHE A 32 -19.20 7.97 5.47
N HIS A 33 -18.08 8.57 5.88
CA HIS A 33 -18.01 9.28 7.16
C HIS A 33 -19.04 10.43 7.25
N ARG A 34 -19.14 11.24 6.19
CA ARG A 34 -20.16 12.31 6.12
C ARG A 34 -21.59 11.79 6.15
N LEU A 35 -21.84 10.58 5.66
CA LEU A 35 -23.14 9.90 5.73
C LEU A 35 -23.44 9.31 7.12
N GLY A 36 -22.53 9.45 8.09
CA GLY A 36 -22.72 9.00 9.46
C GLY A 36 -22.27 7.55 9.73
N PHE A 37 -21.51 6.92 8.81
CA PHE A 37 -20.96 5.60 9.04
C PHE A 37 -19.98 5.60 10.21
N SER A 38 -20.10 4.62 11.08
CA SER A 38 -19.19 4.48 12.22
C SER A 38 -17.75 4.15 11.78
N PRO A 39 -16.72 4.41 12.59
CA PRO A 39 -15.35 4.00 12.29
C PRO A 39 -15.17 2.51 11.99
N ILE A 40 -15.96 1.63 12.63
CA ILE A 40 -15.98 0.19 12.33
C ILE A 40 -16.54 -0.04 10.93
N ASP A 41 -17.69 0.55 10.59
CA ASP A 41 -18.28 0.42 9.25
C ASP A 41 -17.30 0.88 8.17
N LEU A 42 -16.64 2.02 8.39
CA LEU A 42 -15.63 2.55 7.48
C LEU A 42 -14.44 1.59 7.29
N ALA A 43 -13.99 0.92 8.35
CA ALA A 43 -12.94 -0.11 8.23
C ALA A 43 -13.42 -1.30 7.41
N PHE A 44 -14.68 -1.73 7.59
CA PHE A 44 -15.27 -2.81 6.80
C PHE A 44 -15.35 -2.49 5.30
N LEU A 45 -15.59 -1.23 4.92
CA LEU A 45 -15.61 -0.83 3.50
C LEU A 45 -14.33 -1.23 2.75
N PHE A 46 -13.18 -1.27 3.44
CA PHE A 46 -11.89 -1.63 2.86
C PHE A 46 -11.49 -3.10 3.06
N LEU A 47 -12.29 -3.87 3.80
CA LEU A 47 -11.94 -5.24 4.19
C LEU A 47 -11.65 -6.14 2.98
N LEU A 48 -12.58 -6.24 2.05
CA LEU A 48 -12.43 -7.10 0.88
C LEU A 48 -11.35 -6.60 -0.08
N TYR A 49 -11.10 -5.29 -0.15
CA TYR A 49 -9.97 -4.74 -0.90
C TYR A 49 -8.62 -5.28 -0.39
N GLU A 50 -8.43 -5.34 0.92
CA GLU A 50 -7.19 -5.86 1.51
C GLU A 50 -7.13 -7.40 1.43
N VAL A 51 -8.26 -8.11 1.60
CA VAL A 51 -8.35 -9.56 1.40
C VAL A 51 -7.97 -9.95 -0.03
N MET A 52 -8.52 -9.26 -1.03
CA MET A 52 -8.13 -9.48 -2.42
C MET A 52 -6.66 -9.18 -2.66
N GLY A 53 -6.08 -8.21 -1.95
CA GLY A 53 -4.65 -7.95 -1.97
C GLY A 53 -3.81 -9.12 -1.47
N ILE A 54 -4.27 -9.87 -0.46
CA ILE A 54 -3.60 -11.10 0.01
C ILE A 54 -3.64 -12.18 -1.08
N VAL A 55 -4.82 -12.47 -1.61
CA VAL A 55 -5.04 -13.50 -2.64
C VAL A 55 -4.25 -13.18 -3.90
N THR A 56 -4.35 -11.96 -4.38
CA THR A 56 -3.71 -11.55 -5.66
C THR A 56 -2.18 -11.43 -5.55
N ASN A 57 -1.60 -11.12 -4.40
CA ASN A 57 -0.15 -11.20 -4.22
C ASN A 57 0.38 -12.64 -4.23
N LEU A 58 -0.42 -13.62 -3.77
CA LEU A 58 -0.06 -15.04 -3.88
C LEU A 58 -0.20 -15.57 -5.32
N VAL A 59 -1.35 -15.33 -5.94
CA VAL A 59 -1.72 -15.93 -7.23
C VAL A 59 -1.17 -15.14 -8.42
N GLY A 60 -0.89 -13.87 -8.23
CA GLY A 60 -0.66 -12.94 -9.32
C GLY A 60 0.62 -13.15 -10.10
N GLY A 61 1.67 -13.68 -9.46
CA GLY A 61 2.87 -14.11 -10.18
C GLY A 61 2.56 -15.20 -11.22
N TRP A 62 1.65 -16.11 -10.87
CA TRP A 62 1.17 -17.18 -11.77
C TRP A 62 0.28 -16.63 -12.88
N VAL A 63 -0.66 -15.74 -12.56
CA VAL A 63 -1.56 -15.11 -13.55
C VAL A 63 -0.76 -14.30 -14.58
N GLY A 64 0.16 -13.45 -14.12
CA GLY A 64 1.00 -12.64 -15.01
C GLY A 64 1.90 -13.47 -15.92
N ALA A 65 2.44 -14.59 -15.40
CA ALA A 65 3.26 -15.52 -16.20
C ALA A 65 2.44 -16.26 -17.26
N ARG A 66 1.19 -16.62 -16.94
CA ARG A 66 0.35 -17.44 -17.83
C ARG A 66 -0.34 -16.64 -18.92
N TYR A 67 -0.88 -15.46 -18.59
CA TYR A 67 -1.74 -14.69 -19.48
C TYR A 67 -1.04 -13.51 -20.16
N GLY A 68 0.18 -13.19 -19.75
CA GLY A 68 0.96 -12.08 -20.28
C GLY A 68 0.57 -10.72 -19.68
N LEU A 69 1.50 -9.77 -19.82
CA LEU A 69 1.41 -8.46 -19.14
C LEU A 69 0.38 -7.52 -19.74
N ARG A 70 0.17 -7.61 -21.04
CA ARG A 70 -0.78 -6.78 -21.77
C ARG A 70 -2.21 -7.06 -21.33
N LEU A 71 -2.60 -8.34 -21.29
CA LEU A 71 -3.94 -8.74 -20.87
C LEU A 71 -4.20 -8.36 -19.42
N THR A 72 -3.24 -8.60 -18.51
CA THR A 72 -3.40 -8.23 -17.09
C THR A 72 -3.52 -6.73 -16.88
N LEU A 73 -2.82 -5.89 -17.66
CA LEU A 73 -2.96 -4.43 -17.61
C LEU A 73 -4.36 -3.99 -18.06
N PHE A 74 -4.80 -4.47 -19.22
CA PHE A 74 -6.10 -4.06 -19.76
C PHE A 74 -7.26 -4.54 -18.90
N THR A 75 -7.18 -5.78 -18.41
CA THR A 75 -8.16 -6.32 -17.45
C THR A 75 -8.16 -5.51 -16.16
N GLY A 76 -6.98 -5.15 -15.62
CA GLY A 76 -6.88 -4.31 -14.41
C GLY A 76 -7.54 -2.95 -14.59
N LEU A 77 -7.27 -2.24 -15.70
CA LEU A 77 -7.90 -0.96 -16.00
C LEU A 77 -9.42 -1.09 -16.19
N ALA A 78 -9.86 -2.09 -16.97
CA ALA A 78 -11.29 -2.33 -17.24
C ALA A 78 -12.05 -2.67 -15.95
N VAL A 79 -11.51 -3.56 -15.10
CA VAL A 79 -12.12 -3.92 -13.81
C VAL A 79 -12.20 -2.71 -12.88
N GLN A 80 -11.20 -1.81 -12.88
CA GLN A 80 -11.27 -0.57 -12.09
C GLN A 80 -12.35 0.38 -12.59
N ILE A 81 -12.49 0.54 -13.91
CA ILE A 81 -13.56 1.36 -14.49
C ILE A 81 -14.94 0.80 -14.09
N VAL A 82 -15.12 -0.51 -14.19
CA VAL A 82 -16.34 -1.18 -13.75
C VAL A 82 -16.58 -1.00 -12.25
N ALA A 83 -15.56 -1.15 -11.42
CA ALA A 83 -15.67 -0.95 -9.97
C ALA A 83 -16.12 0.47 -9.61
N LEU A 84 -15.54 1.48 -10.27
CA LEU A 84 -15.92 2.91 -10.08
C LEU A 84 -17.38 3.16 -10.56
N GLY A 85 -17.76 2.62 -11.71
CA GLY A 85 -19.13 2.72 -12.22
C GLY A 85 -20.15 2.04 -11.32
N LEU A 86 -19.88 0.84 -10.84
CA LEU A 86 -20.73 0.15 -9.87
C LEU A 86 -20.85 0.94 -8.57
N LEU A 87 -19.73 1.42 -8.04
CA LEU A 87 -19.74 2.18 -6.79
C LEU A 87 -20.58 3.46 -6.88
N SER A 88 -20.70 4.08 -8.08
CA SER A 88 -21.56 5.25 -8.30
C SER A 88 -23.05 4.96 -8.20
N LEU A 89 -23.44 3.70 -8.22
CA LEU A 89 -24.83 3.24 -8.08
C LEU A 89 -25.25 3.01 -6.62
N ASN A 90 -24.34 3.22 -5.66
CA ASN A 90 -24.70 3.12 -4.25
C ASN A 90 -25.73 4.20 -3.90
N ASP A 91 -26.91 3.76 -3.43
CA ASP A 91 -28.00 4.66 -3.07
C ASP A 91 -27.96 4.96 -1.56
N PRO A 92 -27.91 6.24 -1.14
CA PRO A 92 -27.98 6.62 0.25
C PRO A 92 -29.25 6.14 1.00
N ALA A 93 -30.32 5.80 0.27
CA ALA A 93 -31.56 5.25 0.84
C ALA A 93 -31.45 3.77 1.25
N TRP A 94 -30.38 3.08 0.89
CA TRP A 94 -30.18 1.69 1.27
C TRP A 94 -29.90 1.55 2.77
N THR A 95 -30.24 0.36 3.30
CA THR A 95 -29.84 0.03 4.68
C THR A 95 -28.33 0.03 4.83
N LEU A 96 -27.85 0.35 6.03
CA LEU A 96 -26.42 0.38 6.35
C LEU A 96 -25.72 -0.93 5.93
N GLY A 97 -26.30 -2.09 6.29
CA GLY A 97 -25.72 -3.40 5.96
C GLY A 97 -25.60 -3.65 4.46
N LEU A 98 -26.60 -3.25 3.67
CA LEU A 98 -26.59 -3.38 2.21
C LEU A 98 -25.53 -2.47 1.59
N SER A 99 -25.46 -1.20 2.01
CA SER A 99 -24.44 -0.26 1.55
C SER A 99 -23.02 -0.74 1.86
N VAL A 100 -22.77 -1.21 3.10
CA VAL A 100 -21.46 -1.77 3.48
C VAL A 100 -21.10 -2.96 2.59
N ALA A 101 -21.98 -3.95 2.46
CA ALA A 101 -21.73 -5.13 1.65
C ALA A 101 -21.48 -4.79 0.17
N TYR A 102 -22.25 -3.86 -0.38
CA TYR A 102 -22.12 -3.41 -1.78
C TYR A 102 -20.78 -2.69 -2.02
N VAL A 103 -20.43 -1.73 -1.15
CA VAL A 103 -19.16 -1.01 -1.25
C VAL A 103 -17.98 -1.95 -1.06
N MET A 104 -18.07 -2.92 -0.13
CA MET A 104 -17.05 -3.97 0.04
C MET A 104 -16.84 -4.77 -1.24
N ALA A 105 -17.92 -5.15 -1.95
CA ALA A 105 -17.84 -5.87 -3.23
C ALA A 105 -17.17 -5.02 -4.33
N CYS A 106 -17.54 -3.75 -4.45
CA CYS A 106 -16.88 -2.81 -5.38
C CYS A 106 -15.41 -2.62 -5.05
N GLN A 107 -15.07 -2.51 -3.78
CA GLN A 107 -13.67 -2.39 -3.31
C GLN A 107 -12.88 -3.69 -3.54
N ALA A 108 -13.51 -4.88 -3.47
CA ALA A 108 -12.86 -6.14 -3.84
C ALA A 108 -12.40 -6.13 -5.31
N LEU A 109 -13.27 -5.68 -6.23
CA LEU A 109 -12.92 -5.52 -7.64
C LEU A 109 -11.75 -4.54 -7.82
N SER A 110 -11.78 -3.41 -7.10
CA SER A 110 -10.68 -2.44 -7.11
C SER A 110 -9.36 -3.04 -6.58
N GLY A 111 -9.42 -3.89 -5.56
CA GLY A 111 -8.27 -4.64 -5.04
C GLY A 111 -7.64 -5.56 -6.08
N VAL A 112 -8.47 -6.32 -6.80
CA VAL A 112 -8.04 -7.17 -7.92
C VAL A 112 -7.40 -6.34 -9.03
N ALA A 113 -8.07 -5.28 -9.46
CA ALA A 113 -7.61 -4.35 -10.50
C ALA A 113 -6.21 -3.78 -10.18
N LYS A 114 -6.01 -3.37 -8.93
CA LYS A 114 -4.73 -2.84 -8.42
C LYS A 114 -3.58 -3.81 -8.64
N ASP A 115 -3.77 -5.07 -8.26
CA ASP A 115 -2.66 -6.02 -8.32
C ASP A 115 -2.40 -6.52 -9.74
N LEU A 116 -3.43 -6.65 -10.58
CA LEU A 116 -3.25 -6.94 -12.01
C LEU A 116 -2.44 -5.85 -12.71
N THR A 117 -2.78 -4.57 -12.47
CA THR A 117 -2.06 -3.42 -13.05
C THR A 117 -0.62 -3.30 -12.52
N LYS A 118 -0.42 -3.53 -11.23
CA LYS A 118 0.90 -3.53 -10.57
C LYS A 118 1.83 -4.61 -11.14
N MET A 119 1.30 -5.80 -11.42
CA MET A 119 2.09 -6.90 -11.99
C MET A 119 2.57 -6.58 -13.39
N SER A 120 1.68 -6.05 -14.23
CA SER A 120 2.01 -5.64 -15.59
C SER A 120 3.13 -4.61 -15.62
N SER A 121 3.06 -3.60 -14.76
CA SER A 121 4.07 -2.53 -14.70
C SER A 121 5.44 -3.04 -14.22
N LYS A 122 5.48 -3.92 -13.20
CA LYS A 122 6.75 -4.49 -12.70
C LYS A 122 7.43 -5.40 -13.71
N ALA A 123 6.65 -6.16 -14.45
CA ALA A 123 7.21 -7.06 -15.44
C ALA A 123 7.66 -6.32 -16.72
N ALA A 124 6.98 -5.22 -17.08
CA ALA A 124 7.43 -4.36 -18.19
C ALA A 124 8.81 -3.74 -17.93
N VAL A 125 9.18 -3.46 -16.68
CA VAL A 125 10.53 -2.98 -16.30
C VAL A 125 11.61 -3.97 -16.71
N LYS A 126 11.37 -5.28 -16.56
CA LYS A 126 12.36 -6.31 -16.91
C LYS A 126 12.68 -6.35 -18.41
N GLY A 127 11.73 -5.97 -19.27
CA GLY A 127 11.92 -5.94 -20.72
C GLY A 127 12.72 -4.75 -21.24
N VAL A 128 12.86 -3.69 -20.43
CA VAL A 128 13.50 -2.43 -20.84
C VAL A 128 14.84 -2.18 -20.15
N ALA A 129 15.04 -2.80 -18.98
CA ALA A 129 16.24 -2.58 -18.19
C ALA A 129 17.43 -3.32 -18.78
N ALA A 130 18.43 -2.59 -19.29
CA ALA A 130 19.74 -3.14 -19.58
C ALA A 130 20.43 -3.64 -18.29
N GLU A 131 21.37 -4.59 -18.43
CA GLU A 131 22.17 -5.07 -17.30
C GLU A 131 22.77 -3.90 -16.51
N GLY A 132 22.58 -3.90 -15.19
CA GLY A 132 23.03 -2.84 -14.28
C GLY A 132 22.06 -1.65 -14.09
N THR A 133 21.03 -1.47 -14.94
CA THR A 133 20.07 -0.35 -14.80
C THR A 133 18.73 -0.75 -14.16
N LEU A 134 18.47 -2.04 -13.97
CA LEU A 134 17.21 -2.58 -13.42
C LEU A 134 16.84 -1.93 -12.07
N PHE A 135 17.83 -1.75 -11.19
CA PHE A 135 17.60 -1.13 -9.88
C PHE A 135 17.08 0.30 -9.99
N LYS A 136 17.64 1.11 -10.91
CA LYS A 136 17.21 2.49 -11.16
C LYS A 136 15.76 2.56 -11.64
N TRP A 137 15.37 1.70 -12.57
CA TRP A 137 14.02 1.64 -13.12
C TRP A 137 12.99 1.16 -12.10
N VAL A 138 13.34 0.16 -11.29
CA VAL A 138 12.49 -0.33 -10.19
C VAL A 138 12.31 0.74 -9.11
N ALA A 139 13.38 1.44 -8.75
CA ALA A 139 13.34 2.53 -7.78
C ALA A 139 12.47 3.70 -8.27
N LEU A 140 12.60 4.08 -9.54
CA LEU A 140 11.77 5.12 -10.16
C LEU A 140 10.29 4.73 -10.16
N LEU A 141 9.96 3.50 -10.55
CA LEU A 141 8.59 3.01 -10.56
C LEU A 141 7.99 2.97 -9.15
N THR A 142 8.76 2.54 -8.16
CA THR A 142 8.28 2.43 -6.77
C THR A 142 8.14 3.80 -6.11
N GLY A 143 9.11 4.69 -6.31
CA GLY A 143 9.08 6.06 -5.78
C GLY A 143 7.94 6.88 -6.37
N SER A 144 7.79 6.86 -7.69
CA SER A 144 6.71 7.57 -8.39
C SER A 144 5.32 7.05 -7.99
N LYS A 145 5.17 5.74 -7.76
CA LYS A 145 3.93 5.15 -7.26
C LYS A 145 3.51 5.76 -5.92
N ASN A 146 4.44 5.88 -4.97
CA ASN A 146 4.10 6.41 -3.64
C ASN A 146 3.74 7.90 -3.71
N ALA A 147 4.48 8.68 -4.52
CA ALA A 147 4.17 10.08 -4.75
C ALA A 147 2.78 10.26 -5.38
N LEU A 148 2.47 9.51 -6.44
CA LEU A 148 1.16 9.58 -7.11
C LEU A 148 0.01 9.10 -6.23
N LYS A 149 0.25 8.10 -5.38
CA LYS A 149 -0.77 7.69 -4.40
C LYS A 149 -1.08 8.80 -3.40
N GLY A 150 -0.05 9.53 -2.94
CA GLY A 150 -0.22 10.71 -2.10
C GLY A 150 -1.01 11.81 -2.80
N VAL A 151 -0.64 12.16 -4.03
CA VAL A 151 -1.41 13.11 -4.86
C VAL A 151 -2.86 12.63 -5.01
N GLY A 152 -3.08 11.33 -5.22
CA GLY A 152 -4.41 10.74 -5.26
C GLY A 152 -5.21 11.00 -3.98
N PHE A 153 -4.63 10.88 -2.80
CA PHE A 153 -5.31 11.17 -1.53
C PHE A 153 -5.82 12.60 -1.47
N PHE A 154 -4.98 13.57 -1.85
CA PHE A 154 -5.40 14.96 -1.95
C PHE A 154 -6.54 15.16 -2.96
N LEU A 155 -6.39 14.58 -4.16
CA LEU A 155 -7.42 14.64 -5.21
C LEU A 155 -8.75 14.03 -4.77
N GLY A 156 -8.74 12.94 -3.99
CA GLY A 156 -9.94 12.33 -3.46
C GLY A 156 -10.76 13.29 -2.58
N GLY A 157 -10.09 14.00 -1.67
CA GLY A 157 -10.72 15.05 -0.86
C GLY A 157 -11.19 16.25 -1.70
N LEU A 158 -10.35 16.69 -2.64
CA LEU A 158 -10.66 17.81 -3.54
C LEU A 158 -11.87 17.51 -4.44
N LEU A 159 -11.88 16.37 -5.11
CA LEU A 159 -12.99 15.98 -5.99
C LEU A 159 -14.30 15.81 -5.19
N LEU A 160 -14.22 15.25 -3.99
CA LEU A 160 -15.41 15.11 -3.14
C LEU A 160 -16.04 16.46 -2.80
N SER A 161 -15.22 17.46 -2.50
CA SER A 161 -15.71 18.79 -2.13
C SER A 161 -16.18 19.64 -3.32
N THR A 162 -15.61 19.43 -4.51
CA THR A 162 -15.90 20.25 -5.70
C THR A 162 -17.04 19.68 -6.56
N ILE A 163 -17.02 18.39 -6.86
CA ILE A 163 -17.97 17.73 -7.78
C ILE A 163 -18.74 16.58 -7.15
N GLY A 164 -18.54 16.36 -5.85
CA GLY A 164 -19.24 15.33 -5.09
C GLY A 164 -18.79 13.90 -5.39
N PHE A 165 -19.42 12.93 -4.72
CA PHE A 165 -19.02 11.52 -4.77
C PHE A 165 -19.18 10.91 -6.17
N VAL A 166 -20.36 11.01 -6.75
CA VAL A 166 -20.68 10.42 -8.05
C VAL A 166 -19.88 11.09 -9.17
N GLY A 167 -19.77 12.43 -9.16
CA GLY A 167 -18.96 13.17 -10.12
C GLY A 167 -17.48 12.79 -10.08
N ALA A 168 -16.92 12.59 -8.89
CA ALA A 168 -15.55 12.14 -8.70
C ALA A 168 -15.32 10.73 -9.27
N LEU A 169 -16.24 9.79 -9.02
CA LEU A 169 -16.16 8.42 -9.54
C LEU A 169 -16.18 8.39 -11.07
N TRP A 170 -17.09 9.13 -11.70
CA TRP A 170 -17.17 9.18 -13.16
C TRP A 170 -16.00 9.92 -13.79
N SER A 171 -15.46 10.95 -13.16
CA SER A 171 -14.23 11.63 -13.61
C SER A 171 -13.03 10.70 -13.61
N MET A 172 -12.86 9.90 -12.56
CA MET A 172 -11.81 8.89 -12.47
C MET A 172 -12.01 7.76 -13.49
N ALA A 173 -13.24 7.26 -13.64
CA ALA A 173 -13.58 6.24 -14.63
C ALA A 173 -13.31 6.72 -16.07
N GLY A 174 -13.71 7.96 -16.39
CA GLY A 174 -13.44 8.60 -17.68
C GLY A 174 -11.94 8.74 -17.97
N MET A 175 -11.16 9.20 -17.00
CA MET A 175 -9.70 9.27 -17.14
C MET A 175 -9.10 7.88 -17.41
N LEU A 176 -9.50 6.85 -16.67
CA LEU A 176 -9.01 5.49 -16.92
C LEU A 176 -9.48 4.91 -18.25
N ALA A 177 -10.68 5.25 -18.72
CA ALA A 177 -11.17 4.83 -20.03
C ALA A 177 -10.31 5.44 -21.16
N VAL A 178 -9.97 6.72 -21.08
CA VAL A 178 -9.03 7.36 -22.02
C VAL A 178 -7.67 6.66 -21.99
N VAL A 179 -7.13 6.40 -20.79
CA VAL A 179 -5.85 5.67 -20.62
C VAL A 179 -5.92 4.26 -21.23
N LEU A 180 -7.03 3.54 -21.03
CA LEU A 180 -7.23 2.21 -21.59
C LEU A 180 -7.24 2.24 -23.12
N VAL A 181 -7.96 3.19 -23.73
CA VAL A 181 -8.02 3.36 -25.20
C VAL A 181 -6.65 3.68 -25.76
N LEU A 182 -5.91 4.60 -25.15
CA LEU A 182 -4.54 4.93 -25.54
C LEU A 182 -3.60 3.74 -25.40
N ALA A 183 -3.71 2.97 -24.32
CA ALA A 183 -2.92 1.77 -24.10
C ALA A 183 -3.23 0.67 -25.13
N LEU A 184 -4.50 0.47 -25.49
CA LEU A 184 -4.93 -0.46 -26.54
C LEU A 184 -4.34 -0.08 -27.91
N GLY A 185 -4.27 1.21 -28.22
CA GLY A 185 -3.70 1.71 -29.49
C GLY A 185 -2.16 1.67 -29.54
N THR A 186 -1.49 1.82 -28.41
CA THR A 186 -0.02 1.93 -28.36
C THR A 186 0.69 0.62 -28.07
N LEU A 187 0.12 -0.26 -27.25
CA LEU A 187 0.72 -1.53 -26.86
C LEU A 187 0.39 -2.61 -27.90
N ARG A 188 1.34 -2.88 -28.81
CA ARG A 188 1.26 -3.94 -29.82
C ARG A 188 2.24 -5.07 -29.44
N GLY A 189 1.80 -6.32 -29.63
CA GLY A 189 2.62 -7.51 -29.37
C GLY A 189 2.45 -8.13 -27.96
N ASP A 190 2.98 -9.34 -27.78
CA ASP A 190 3.00 -10.06 -26.49
C ASP A 190 4.15 -9.52 -25.63
N LEU A 191 3.85 -8.71 -24.65
CA LEU A 191 4.80 -8.31 -23.61
C LEU A 191 4.93 -9.48 -22.60
N GLY A 192 6.01 -10.24 -22.73
CA GLY A 192 6.56 -11.11 -21.70
C GLY A 192 5.67 -12.19 -21.12
N LYS A 193 5.49 -13.33 -21.81
CA LYS A 193 5.09 -14.58 -21.15
C LYS A 193 6.33 -15.21 -20.50
N ALA A 194 6.37 -15.28 -19.19
CA ALA A 194 7.44 -15.96 -18.49
C ALA A 194 7.27 -17.49 -18.56
N LYS A 195 8.31 -18.21 -18.97
CA LYS A 195 8.34 -19.68 -19.08
C LYS A 195 8.65 -20.36 -17.73
N ALA A 196 8.01 -19.99 -16.63
CA ALA A 196 8.28 -20.63 -15.34
C ALA A 196 7.10 -21.50 -14.88
N LYS A 197 7.29 -22.83 -14.80
CA LYS A 197 6.40 -23.74 -14.08
C LYS A 197 6.63 -23.57 -12.57
N VAL A 198 5.82 -22.75 -11.91
CA VAL A 198 5.82 -22.62 -10.44
C VAL A 198 4.92 -23.70 -9.86
N ARG A 199 5.43 -24.53 -8.93
CA ARG A 199 4.64 -25.52 -8.17
C ARG A 199 3.96 -24.83 -7.01
N GLY A 200 2.68 -25.18 -6.72
CA GLY A 200 1.93 -24.58 -5.61
C GLY A 200 2.56 -24.78 -4.22
N ALA A 201 3.28 -25.90 -4.03
CA ALA A 201 4.00 -26.18 -2.78
C ALA A 201 5.13 -25.17 -2.48
N ASP A 202 5.77 -24.59 -3.52
CA ASP A 202 6.87 -23.63 -3.35
C ASP A 202 6.40 -22.26 -2.83
N LEU A 203 5.08 -22.00 -2.84
CA LEU A 203 4.50 -20.75 -2.37
C LEU A 203 4.62 -20.58 -0.84
N PHE A 204 4.58 -21.66 -0.09
CA PHE A 204 4.53 -21.64 1.38
C PHE A 204 5.81 -22.14 2.07
N SER A 205 6.70 -22.84 1.36
CA SER A 205 7.97 -23.33 1.92
C SER A 205 9.03 -22.22 1.90
N LYS A 206 9.30 -21.64 3.07
CA LYS A 206 10.26 -20.52 3.22
C LYS A 206 11.32 -20.84 4.27
N THR A 207 12.48 -20.19 4.12
CA THR A 207 13.54 -20.26 5.14
C THR A 207 13.08 -19.61 6.44
N ARG A 208 13.77 -19.93 7.52
CA ARG A 208 13.46 -19.40 8.85
C ARG A 208 13.56 -17.88 8.88
N GLU A 209 14.57 -17.30 8.25
CA GLU A 209 14.81 -15.86 8.16
C GLU A 209 13.67 -15.15 7.40
N ILE A 210 13.22 -15.73 6.28
CA ILE A 210 12.11 -15.20 5.49
C ILE A 210 10.81 -15.23 6.30
N ASN A 211 10.56 -16.31 7.06
CA ASN A 211 9.38 -16.40 7.89
C ASN A 211 9.39 -15.34 9.02
N TRP A 212 10.51 -15.16 9.73
CA TRP A 212 10.64 -14.13 10.76
C TRP A 212 10.49 -12.72 10.19
N LEU A 213 11.15 -12.43 9.07
CA LEU A 213 11.04 -11.14 8.40
C LEU A 213 9.62 -10.86 7.91
N SER A 214 8.93 -11.87 7.40
CA SER A 214 7.54 -11.74 6.95
C SER A 214 6.60 -11.51 8.13
N ALA A 215 6.79 -12.21 9.26
CA ALA A 215 6.05 -11.95 10.49
C ALA A 215 6.29 -10.52 11.00
N ALA A 216 7.55 -10.07 11.06
CA ALA A 216 7.87 -8.69 11.40
C ALA A 216 7.16 -7.70 10.48
N ARG A 217 7.05 -8.01 9.18
CA ARG A 217 6.37 -7.16 8.19
C ARG A 217 4.87 -7.04 8.43
N VAL A 218 4.20 -8.13 8.84
CA VAL A 218 2.78 -8.09 9.23
C VAL A 218 2.56 -7.01 10.28
N PHE A 219 3.28 -7.09 11.39
CA PHE A 219 3.11 -6.18 12.52
C PHE A 219 3.57 -4.76 12.21
N LEU A 220 4.66 -4.60 11.46
CA LEU A 220 5.15 -3.28 11.03
C LEU A 220 4.10 -2.52 10.22
N PHE A 221 3.43 -3.17 9.26
CA PHE A 221 2.41 -2.50 8.46
C PHE A 221 1.08 -2.34 9.19
N ALA A 222 0.71 -3.29 10.05
CA ALA A 222 -0.43 -3.13 10.92
C ALA A 222 -0.27 -1.92 11.86
N SER A 223 0.94 -1.67 12.37
CA SER A 223 1.21 -0.54 13.28
C SER A 223 0.99 0.83 12.65
N ARG A 224 1.21 0.96 11.34
CA ARG A 224 0.87 2.18 10.61
C ARG A 224 -0.63 2.26 10.33
N ASP A 225 -1.20 1.18 9.79
CA ASP A 225 -2.57 1.21 9.28
C ASP A 225 -3.60 1.32 10.40
N VAL A 226 -3.26 0.94 11.64
CA VAL A 226 -4.16 1.07 12.80
C VAL A 226 -4.57 2.52 13.10
N TRP A 227 -3.75 3.51 12.76
CA TRP A 227 -4.12 4.92 12.90
C TRP A 227 -4.34 5.61 11.55
N PHE A 228 -3.67 5.12 10.49
CA PHE A 228 -3.62 5.78 9.18
C PHE A 228 -4.92 5.67 8.39
N VAL A 229 -5.61 4.51 8.44
CA VAL A 229 -6.70 4.21 7.50
C VAL A 229 -8.00 4.91 7.89
N VAL A 230 -8.38 4.87 9.15
CA VAL A 230 -9.64 5.42 9.67
C VAL A 230 -9.38 6.41 10.80
N GLY A 231 -8.57 6.04 11.78
CA GLY A 231 -8.43 6.78 13.04
C GLY A 231 -8.02 8.24 12.85
N VAL A 232 -6.89 8.51 12.21
CA VAL A 232 -6.36 9.87 12.03
C VAL A 232 -7.23 10.70 11.09
N PRO A 233 -7.64 10.23 9.89
CA PRO A 233 -8.53 11.01 9.03
C PRO A 233 -9.82 11.43 9.72
N ILE A 234 -10.47 10.51 10.45
CA ILE A 234 -11.72 10.80 11.17
C ILE A 234 -11.47 11.74 12.34
N PHE A 235 -10.38 11.55 13.09
CA PHE A 235 -10.03 12.44 14.20
C PHE A 235 -9.79 13.87 13.72
N LEU A 236 -9.03 14.07 12.64
CA LEU A 236 -8.78 15.39 12.08
C LEU A 236 -10.08 16.07 11.60
N SER A 237 -10.95 15.31 10.93
CA SER A 237 -12.23 15.83 10.44
C SER A 237 -13.22 16.12 11.59
N SER A 238 -13.46 15.14 12.49
CA SER A 238 -14.55 15.22 13.45
C SER A 238 -14.17 15.94 14.76
N ARG A 239 -12.90 15.92 15.18
CA ARG A 239 -12.44 16.51 16.44
C ARG A 239 -11.66 17.81 16.24
N MET A 240 -10.90 17.92 15.14
CA MET A 240 -10.10 19.11 14.83
C MET A 240 -10.80 20.05 13.83
N GLY A 241 -11.95 19.65 13.28
CA GLY A 241 -12.76 20.47 12.37
C GLY A 241 -12.12 20.66 10.98
N TRP A 242 -11.18 19.80 10.61
CA TRP A 242 -10.53 19.88 9.31
C TRP A 242 -11.47 19.53 8.18
N ASP A 243 -11.41 20.30 7.10
CA ASP A 243 -12.13 19.99 5.88
C ASP A 243 -11.48 18.84 5.09
N PHE A 244 -12.16 18.39 4.04
CA PHE A 244 -11.69 17.26 3.23
C PHE A 244 -10.38 17.54 2.51
N HIS A 245 -10.10 18.80 2.15
CA HIS A 245 -8.84 19.18 1.50
C HIS A 245 -7.67 19.12 2.50
N GLN A 246 -7.89 19.58 3.71
CA GLN A 246 -6.88 19.58 4.76
C GLN A 246 -6.52 18.15 5.16
N VAL A 247 -7.53 17.28 5.36
CA VAL A 247 -7.31 15.85 5.66
C VAL A 247 -6.58 15.17 4.51
N GLY A 248 -7.10 15.31 3.28
CA GLY A 248 -6.49 14.74 2.09
C GLY A 248 -5.07 15.27 1.84
N GLY A 249 -4.85 16.58 2.08
CA GLY A 249 -3.54 17.24 1.98
C GLY A 249 -2.51 16.67 2.96
N PHE A 250 -2.88 16.51 4.23
CA PHE A 250 -2.00 15.89 5.23
C PHE A 250 -1.64 14.45 4.85
N MET A 251 -2.64 13.64 4.48
CA MET A 251 -2.43 12.25 4.08
C MET A 251 -1.53 12.16 2.83
N ALA A 252 -1.68 13.11 1.89
CA ALA A 252 -0.82 13.24 0.72
C ALA A 252 0.63 13.54 1.10
N VAL A 253 0.85 14.57 1.91
CA VAL A 253 2.19 14.99 2.37
C VAL A 253 2.87 13.84 3.10
N TRP A 254 2.12 13.13 3.96
CA TRP A 254 2.64 11.98 4.70
C TRP A 254 3.13 10.85 3.77
N VAL A 255 2.31 10.46 2.77
CA VAL A 255 2.66 9.36 1.85
C VAL A 255 3.77 9.76 0.89
N ILE A 256 3.76 11.00 0.39
CA ILE A 256 4.83 11.53 -0.48
C ILE A 256 6.14 11.60 0.31
N GLY A 257 6.13 12.19 1.50
CA GLY A 257 7.28 12.29 2.39
C GLY A 257 7.86 10.92 2.75
N TYR A 258 6.98 9.97 3.11
CA TYR A 258 7.36 8.58 3.32
C TYR A 258 8.09 7.98 2.10
N GLY A 259 7.55 8.18 0.89
CA GLY A 259 8.15 7.70 -0.34
C GLY A 259 9.51 8.34 -0.65
N MET A 260 9.65 9.65 -0.40
CA MET A 260 10.91 10.38 -0.57
C MET A 260 12.00 9.87 0.39
N VAL A 261 11.68 9.77 1.67
CA VAL A 261 12.62 9.23 2.67
C VAL A 261 13.02 7.82 2.29
N GLN A 262 12.08 6.96 1.92
CA GLN A 262 12.35 5.58 1.53
C GLN A 262 13.32 5.49 0.34
N ALA A 263 13.21 6.39 -0.65
CA ALA A 263 14.13 6.47 -1.77
C ALA A 263 15.55 6.93 -1.37
N MET A 264 15.68 7.69 -0.28
CA MET A 264 16.96 8.19 0.24
C MET A 264 17.67 7.21 1.17
N VAL A 265 16.97 6.23 1.73
CA VAL A 265 17.52 5.27 2.72
C VAL A 265 18.82 4.59 2.27
N PRO A 266 19.00 4.12 1.02
CA PRO A 266 20.27 3.53 0.58
C PRO A 266 21.47 4.48 0.71
N ARG A 267 21.24 5.81 0.59
CA ARG A 267 22.27 6.83 0.81
C ARG A 267 22.52 7.09 2.30
N MET A 268 21.47 7.01 3.11
CA MET A 268 21.56 7.23 4.58
C MET A 268 22.25 6.05 5.28
N LEU A 269 22.04 4.82 4.80
CA LEU A 269 22.55 3.58 5.40
C LEU A 269 23.69 2.97 4.56
N ARG A 270 24.68 3.77 4.20
CA ARG A 270 25.83 3.32 3.36
C ARG A 270 26.63 2.16 3.95
N GLY A 271 26.54 1.91 5.25
CA GLY A 271 27.16 0.77 5.94
C GLY A 271 26.36 -0.52 5.93
N THR A 272 25.16 -0.53 5.33
CA THR A 272 24.32 -1.74 5.24
C THR A 272 24.66 -2.48 3.93
N VAL A 273 25.69 -3.31 4.00
CA VAL A 273 26.26 -4.00 2.82
C VAL A 273 25.93 -5.50 2.78
N ASP A 274 25.45 -6.07 3.90
CA ASP A 274 25.11 -7.50 4.01
C ASP A 274 23.86 -7.73 4.89
N ALA A 275 23.43 -8.98 4.96
CA ALA A 275 22.23 -9.36 5.74
C ALA A 275 22.41 -9.11 7.25
N ALA A 276 23.63 -9.23 7.79
CA ALA A 276 23.91 -9.04 9.22
C ALA A 276 23.79 -7.56 9.60
N SER A 277 24.37 -6.66 8.81
CA SER A 277 24.24 -5.21 9.00
C SER A 277 22.80 -4.74 8.79
N GLY A 278 22.09 -5.30 7.81
CA GLY A 278 20.68 -5.08 7.61
C GLY A 278 19.82 -5.49 8.80
N ALA A 279 20.09 -6.66 9.40
CA ALA A 279 19.40 -7.12 10.60
C ALA A 279 19.66 -6.21 11.82
N LYS A 280 20.89 -5.70 12.00
CA LYS A 280 21.22 -4.70 13.03
C LYS A 280 20.45 -3.40 12.81
N ALA A 281 20.40 -2.91 11.55
CA ALA A 281 19.64 -1.72 11.19
C ALA A 281 18.13 -1.91 11.46
N ALA A 282 17.55 -3.06 11.11
CA ALA A 282 16.13 -3.36 11.37
C ALA A 282 15.81 -3.30 12.86
N ARG A 283 16.68 -3.85 13.72
CA ARG A 283 16.53 -3.78 15.19
C ARG A 283 16.65 -2.36 15.72
N LEU A 284 17.67 -1.62 15.30
CA LEU A 284 17.87 -0.23 15.75
C LEU A 284 16.66 0.65 15.39
N TRP A 285 16.29 0.66 14.11
CA TRP A 285 15.20 1.49 13.63
C TRP A 285 13.83 0.99 14.11
N GLY A 286 13.66 -0.32 14.33
CA GLY A 286 12.46 -0.89 14.95
C GLY A 286 12.31 -0.47 16.41
N GLY A 287 13.39 -0.49 17.19
CA GLY A 287 13.39 -0.01 18.57
C GLY A 287 13.09 1.49 18.69
N LEU A 288 13.69 2.32 17.82
CA LEU A 288 13.35 3.76 17.75
C LEU A 288 11.89 3.99 17.35
N LEU A 289 11.38 3.23 16.37
CA LEU A 289 10.01 3.36 15.90
C LEU A 289 8.99 3.05 17.00
N MET A 290 9.28 2.11 17.89
CA MET A 290 8.40 1.71 18.99
C MET A 290 8.13 2.88 19.96
N LEU A 291 9.13 3.73 20.20
CA LEU A 291 9.03 4.85 21.13
C LEU A 291 8.13 5.97 20.61
N LEU A 292 8.01 6.13 19.30
CA LEU A 292 7.31 7.27 18.69
C LEU A 292 5.80 7.23 18.93
N PRO A 293 5.06 6.15 18.60
CA PRO A 293 3.62 6.13 18.84
C PRO A 293 3.28 6.09 20.33
N ALA A 294 4.15 5.50 21.19
CA ALA A 294 3.99 5.53 22.63
C ALA A 294 4.15 6.96 23.18
N GLY A 295 5.23 7.65 22.79
CA GLY A 295 5.45 9.05 23.18
C GLY A 295 4.35 9.98 22.68
N LEU A 296 3.89 9.76 21.44
CA LEU A 296 2.76 10.53 20.87
C LEU A 296 1.45 10.26 21.62
N ALA A 297 1.18 9.00 22.02
CA ALA A 297 0.03 8.66 22.82
C ALA A 297 0.01 9.39 24.18
N VAL A 298 1.16 9.40 24.87
CA VAL A 298 1.32 10.15 26.13
C VAL A 298 1.14 11.65 25.88
N GLY A 299 1.78 12.22 24.87
CA GLY A 299 1.65 13.63 24.54
C GLY A 299 0.20 14.03 24.25
N MET A 300 -0.54 13.23 23.48
CA MET A 300 -1.95 13.47 23.17
C MET A 300 -2.88 13.29 24.37
N GLN A 301 -2.47 12.55 25.41
CA GLN A 301 -3.20 12.47 26.67
C GLN A 301 -3.00 13.74 27.53
N MET A 302 -1.79 14.28 27.53
CA MET A 302 -1.42 15.44 28.36
C MET A 302 -1.87 16.76 27.75
N ALA A 303 -1.67 16.94 26.45
CA ALA A 303 -1.95 18.16 25.70
C ALA A 303 -2.37 17.85 24.25
N PRO A 304 -3.64 17.47 24.01
CA PRO A 304 -4.08 17.11 22.67
C PRO A 304 -4.07 18.33 21.77
N SER A 305 -3.26 18.27 20.69
CA SER A 305 -3.24 19.30 19.65
C SER A 305 -3.00 18.68 18.27
N ALA A 306 -3.46 19.38 17.22
CA ALA A 306 -3.25 18.95 15.84
C ALA A 306 -1.76 18.99 15.48
N GLU A 307 -1.03 20.00 15.94
CA GLU A 307 0.40 20.21 15.67
C GLU A 307 1.24 19.08 16.26
N LEU A 308 0.95 18.68 17.50
CA LEU A 308 1.64 17.55 18.15
C LEU A 308 1.37 16.26 17.39
N LEU A 309 0.11 16.00 17.01
CA LEU A 309 -0.28 14.82 16.26
C LEU A 309 0.44 14.79 14.91
N ILE A 310 0.33 15.85 14.13
CA ILE A 310 0.92 15.95 12.79
C ILE A 310 2.43 15.82 12.86
N GLY A 311 3.10 16.59 13.73
CA GLY A 311 4.55 16.55 13.92
C GLY A 311 5.03 15.15 14.32
N GLY A 312 4.36 14.53 15.28
CA GLY A 312 4.68 13.17 15.73
C GLY A 312 4.48 12.11 14.64
N LEU A 313 3.40 12.21 13.85
CA LEU A 313 3.14 11.28 12.75
C LEU A 313 4.09 11.48 11.56
N LEU A 314 4.57 12.70 11.30
CA LEU A 314 5.62 12.95 10.30
C LEU A 314 6.94 12.32 10.72
N VAL A 315 7.35 12.46 11.99
CA VAL A 315 8.54 11.81 12.53
C VAL A 315 8.40 10.29 12.49
N PHE A 316 7.23 9.75 12.88
CA PHE A 316 6.92 8.34 12.70
C PHE A 316 7.10 7.91 11.24
N GLY A 317 6.59 8.70 10.28
CA GLY A 317 6.70 8.45 8.85
C GLY A 317 8.15 8.30 8.37
N VAL A 318 9.06 9.15 8.85
CA VAL A 318 10.48 9.09 8.52
C VAL A 318 11.10 7.78 9.03
N VAL A 319 10.94 7.48 10.32
CA VAL A 319 11.55 6.27 10.94
C VAL A 319 10.91 4.98 10.38
N PHE A 320 9.61 5.00 10.13
CA PHE A 320 8.89 3.91 9.48
C PHE A 320 9.39 3.67 8.05
N ALA A 321 9.67 4.75 7.28
CA ALA A 321 10.21 4.64 5.92
C ALA A 321 11.56 3.94 5.92
N VAL A 322 12.45 4.30 6.84
CA VAL A 322 13.76 3.66 6.97
C VAL A 322 13.61 2.19 7.30
N ASN A 323 12.81 1.85 8.33
CA ASN A 323 12.59 0.46 8.73
C ASN A 323 11.97 -0.38 7.58
N SER A 324 10.97 0.18 6.91
CA SER A 324 10.34 -0.48 5.75
C SER A 324 11.31 -0.73 4.59
N ALA A 325 12.23 0.21 4.33
CA ALA A 325 13.27 0.04 3.29
C ALA A 325 14.28 -1.05 3.68
N VAL A 326 14.72 -1.08 4.94
CA VAL A 326 15.61 -2.12 5.47
C VAL A 326 14.98 -3.51 5.36
N HIS A 327 13.70 -3.67 5.74
CA HIS A 327 12.96 -4.93 5.55
C HIS A 327 12.89 -5.34 4.08
N SER A 328 12.69 -4.37 3.17
CA SER A 328 12.65 -4.63 1.73
C SER A 328 14.02 -5.01 1.15
N TYR A 329 15.10 -4.55 1.73
CA TYR A 329 16.46 -5.00 1.44
C TYR A 329 16.68 -6.44 1.94
N LEU A 330 16.32 -6.73 3.19
CA LEU A 330 16.54 -8.02 3.81
C LEU A 330 15.83 -9.18 3.12
N ILE A 331 14.60 -8.98 2.58
CA ILE A 331 13.91 -10.05 1.85
C ILE A 331 14.69 -10.49 0.61
N VAL A 332 15.37 -9.56 -0.06
CA VAL A 332 16.23 -9.89 -1.19
C VAL A 332 17.54 -10.53 -0.73
N ALA A 333 18.15 -9.99 0.33
CA ALA A 333 19.41 -10.50 0.89
C ALA A 333 19.30 -11.93 1.46
N TYR A 334 18.13 -12.31 2.01
CA TYR A 334 17.87 -13.66 2.51
C TYR A 334 17.38 -14.63 1.42
N SER A 335 17.08 -14.15 0.21
CA SER A 335 16.57 -15.00 -0.88
C SER A 335 17.67 -15.59 -1.73
N ASP A 336 17.51 -16.86 -2.12
CA ASP A 336 18.32 -17.47 -3.18
C ASP A 336 17.95 -16.86 -4.53
N ALA A 337 18.91 -16.75 -5.44
CA ALA A 337 18.75 -16.08 -6.74
C ALA A 337 17.59 -16.64 -7.59
N ASP A 338 17.36 -17.94 -7.52
CA ASP A 338 16.29 -18.64 -8.24
C ASP A 338 14.90 -18.50 -7.57
N LYS A 339 14.85 -18.15 -6.26
CA LYS A 339 13.62 -18.07 -5.47
C LYS A 339 13.20 -16.64 -5.06
N VAL A 340 13.94 -15.62 -5.47
CA VAL A 340 13.66 -14.21 -5.09
C VAL A 340 12.23 -13.82 -5.37
N ALA A 341 11.69 -14.12 -6.56
CA ALA A 341 10.33 -13.73 -6.92
C ALA A 341 9.26 -14.35 -6.01
N LEU A 342 9.43 -15.63 -5.65
CA LEU A 342 8.52 -16.36 -4.74
C LEU A 342 8.58 -15.82 -3.31
N ASN A 343 9.78 -15.53 -2.83
CA ASN A 343 9.99 -15.03 -1.48
C ASN A 343 9.47 -13.60 -1.31
N VAL A 344 9.69 -12.76 -2.33
CA VAL A 344 9.12 -11.40 -2.39
C VAL A 344 7.60 -11.45 -2.48
N GLY A 345 7.01 -12.39 -3.23
CA GLY A 345 5.56 -12.59 -3.28
C GLY A 345 4.97 -12.93 -1.92
N PHE A 346 5.56 -13.89 -1.20
CA PHE A 346 5.18 -14.28 0.16
C PHE A 346 5.30 -13.10 1.14
N TYR A 347 6.38 -12.34 1.08
CA TYR A 347 6.59 -11.14 1.88
C TYR A 347 5.55 -10.04 1.59
N TYR A 348 5.13 -9.85 0.33
CA TYR A 348 4.06 -8.91 0.01
C TYR A 348 2.68 -9.39 0.44
N MET A 349 2.45 -10.71 0.45
CA MET A 349 1.26 -11.29 1.09
C MET A 349 1.23 -10.96 2.57
N ALA A 350 2.32 -11.20 3.31
CA ALA A 350 2.44 -10.85 4.73
C ALA A 350 2.19 -9.34 4.96
N ASN A 351 2.70 -8.49 4.08
CA ASN A 351 2.40 -7.05 4.11
C ASN A 351 0.90 -6.75 3.96
N ALA A 352 0.20 -7.47 3.08
CA ALA A 352 -1.24 -7.29 2.88
C ALA A 352 -2.05 -7.80 4.08
N VAL A 353 -1.62 -8.90 4.72
CA VAL A 353 -2.20 -9.40 5.99
C VAL A 353 -2.07 -8.34 7.10
N GLY A 354 -0.89 -7.73 7.23
CA GLY A 354 -0.67 -6.64 8.20
C GLY A 354 -1.58 -5.44 7.95
N ARG A 355 -1.76 -5.06 6.69
CA ARG A 355 -2.65 -3.96 6.30
C ARG A 355 -4.11 -4.29 6.60
N LEU A 356 -4.55 -5.51 6.32
CA LEU A 356 -5.89 -5.99 6.67
C LEU A 356 -6.14 -5.88 8.19
N GLY A 357 -5.24 -6.44 9.01
CA GLY A 357 -5.34 -6.36 10.46
C GLY A 357 -5.31 -4.93 10.97
N GLY A 358 -4.38 -4.09 10.46
CA GLY A 358 -4.30 -2.68 10.82
C GLY A 358 -5.54 -1.88 10.44
N THR A 359 -6.13 -2.14 9.27
CA THR A 359 -7.37 -1.48 8.82
C THR A 359 -8.55 -1.81 9.74
N LEU A 360 -8.74 -3.09 10.09
CA LEU A 360 -9.80 -3.51 11.03
C LEU A 360 -9.58 -2.89 12.42
N LEU A 361 -8.36 -3.00 12.94
CA LEU A 361 -8.01 -2.40 14.24
C LEU A 361 -8.20 -0.88 14.22
N SER A 362 -7.95 -0.20 13.08
CA SER A 362 -8.16 1.24 12.95
C SER A 362 -9.60 1.64 13.24
N GLY A 363 -10.57 0.94 12.68
CA GLY A 363 -11.99 1.20 12.94
C GLY A 363 -12.41 0.81 14.35
N VAL A 364 -12.10 -0.43 14.76
CA VAL A 364 -12.54 -1.00 16.04
C VAL A 364 -11.94 -0.23 17.22
N VAL A 365 -10.60 -0.08 17.25
CA VAL A 365 -9.94 0.56 18.40
C VAL A 365 -10.30 2.04 18.47
N TYR A 366 -10.36 2.73 17.32
CA TYR A 366 -10.74 4.15 17.30
C TYR A 366 -12.18 4.35 17.80
N GLN A 367 -13.12 3.51 17.39
CA GLN A 367 -14.52 3.62 17.83
C GLN A 367 -14.68 3.34 19.32
N LEU A 368 -14.01 2.31 19.85
CA LEU A 368 -14.16 1.88 21.24
C LEU A 368 -13.37 2.75 22.24
N ALA A 369 -12.21 3.25 21.85
CA ALA A 369 -11.26 3.86 22.77
C ALA A 369 -10.53 5.11 22.22
N GLY A 370 -10.88 5.57 21.02
CA GLY A 370 -10.37 6.80 20.41
C GLY A 370 -8.93 6.73 19.89
N LEU A 371 -8.42 7.90 19.46
CA LEU A 371 -7.11 8.01 18.80
C LEU A 371 -5.94 7.57 19.70
N THR A 372 -5.95 7.95 20.97
CA THR A 372 -4.87 7.62 21.89
C THR A 372 -4.69 6.10 22.04
N ALA A 373 -5.80 5.36 22.10
CA ALA A 373 -5.75 3.89 22.12
C ALA A 373 -5.18 3.32 20.80
N THR A 374 -5.51 3.90 19.64
CA THR A 374 -4.91 3.47 18.36
C THR A 374 -3.39 3.69 18.33
N LEU A 375 -2.89 4.76 18.95
CA LEU A 375 -1.45 5.01 19.08
C LEU A 375 -0.78 4.01 20.02
N TRP A 376 -1.40 3.63 21.13
CA TRP A 376 -0.89 2.56 22.01
C TRP A 376 -0.87 1.20 21.33
N VAL A 377 -1.93 0.86 20.58
CA VAL A 377 -1.96 -0.37 19.77
C VAL A 377 -0.87 -0.32 18.69
N SER A 378 -0.64 0.84 18.06
CA SER A 378 0.47 1.03 17.13
C SER A 378 1.82 0.73 17.79
N ALA A 379 2.07 1.24 19.00
CA ALA A 379 3.30 0.97 19.76
C ALA A 379 3.47 -0.53 20.07
N ALA A 380 2.40 -1.21 20.49
CA ALA A 380 2.42 -2.65 20.73
C ALA A 380 2.72 -3.46 19.46
N LEU A 381 2.13 -3.07 18.33
CA LEU A 381 2.37 -3.72 17.04
C LEU A 381 3.82 -3.50 16.55
N VAL A 382 4.39 -2.29 16.77
CA VAL A 382 5.82 -2.05 16.48
C VAL A 382 6.70 -2.89 17.39
N ALA A 383 6.36 -3.02 18.69
CA ALA A 383 7.10 -3.88 19.62
C ALA A 383 7.11 -5.34 19.15
N LEU A 384 5.97 -5.86 18.69
CA LEU A 384 5.89 -7.19 18.08
C LEU A 384 6.76 -7.27 16.82
N ALA A 385 6.68 -6.29 15.92
CA ALA A 385 7.54 -6.24 14.75
C ALA A 385 9.03 -6.28 15.13
N PHE A 386 9.43 -5.52 16.14
CA PHE A 386 10.79 -5.51 16.68
C PHE A 386 11.21 -6.89 17.22
N VAL A 387 10.36 -7.54 18.03
CA VAL A 387 10.63 -8.89 18.57
C VAL A 387 10.87 -9.90 17.44
N PHE A 388 10.08 -9.86 16.37
CA PHE A 388 10.27 -10.73 15.21
C PHE A 388 11.53 -10.41 14.38
N THR A 389 12.20 -9.26 14.61
CA THR A 389 13.51 -8.97 14.00
C THR A 389 14.69 -9.50 14.84
N LEU A 390 14.49 -9.83 16.12
CA LEU A 390 15.58 -10.30 17.00
C LEU A 390 16.27 -11.57 16.50
N PRO A 391 15.56 -12.60 15.98
CA PRO A 391 16.18 -13.81 15.47
C PRO A 391 16.91 -13.62 14.12
N LEU A 392 16.74 -12.46 13.45
CA LEU A 392 17.41 -12.20 12.17
C LEU A 392 18.92 -12.01 12.41
N GLY A 393 19.76 -12.64 11.61
CA GLY A 393 21.21 -12.59 11.71
C GLY A 393 21.91 -12.71 10.38
N ALA A 394 23.20 -13.00 10.41
CA ALA A 394 23.92 -13.46 9.24
C ALA A 394 23.33 -14.80 8.79
N ARG A 395 23.04 -14.93 7.49
CA ARG A 395 22.64 -16.22 6.93
C ARG A 395 23.75 -17.23 7.21
N ALA A 396 23.45 -18.32 7.91
CA ALA A 396 24.38 -19.43 7.96
C ALA A 396 24.62 -19.88 6.51
N ARG A 397 25.86 -19.75 6.02
CA ARG A 397 26.25 -20.37 4.76
C ARG A 397 26.11 -21.87 4.98
N THR A 398 25.05 -22.46 4.46
CA THR A 398 25.05 -23.93 4.27
C THR A 398 26.14 -24.22 3.26
N ALA A 399 27.19 -24.85 3.77
CA ALA A 399 28.31 -25.38 2.99
C ALA A 399 27.82 -26.43 2.01
#